data_ea06f2bfd0dc0bea1b89018c1f7171ec
#
_entry.id   ea06f2bfd0dc0bea1b89018c1f7171ec
#
_cell.length_a   1.000
_cell.length_b   1.000
_cell.length_c   1.000
_cell.angle_alpha   90.00
_cell.angle_beta   90.00
_cell.angle_gamma   90.00
#
_symmetry.space_group_name_H-M   'P 1'
#
loop_
_entity.id
_entity.type
_entity.pdbx_description
1 polymer ?
#
loop_
_entity_poly.entity_id
_entity_poly.type
_entity_poly.pdbx_seq_one_letter_code
_entity_poly.pdbx_strand_id
1 'polypeptide(L)'
;RVMTLTTRFKNLGNILAQDETQARVYVLSSPILTNGMFARMMREMRDDVARIDCTFPTPAAGEDEGLALRKALERIRAEAEQAVRFNQRSHVVLSDENQGPDRIACPMI
;
A
#
# COMPACT_ATOMS: atom_id res chain seq x y z
N ARG A 1 21.78 -14.11 -20.13
CA ARG A 1 21.47 -14.45 -18.72
C ARG A 1 20.08 -13.90 -18.40
N VAL A 2 19.13 -14.77 -18.13
CA VAL A 2 17.77 -14.36 -17.77
C VAL A 2 17.77 -14.04 -16.28
N MET A 3 17.44 -12.78 -15.92
CA MET A 3 17.19 -12.41 -14.53
C MET A 3 15.70 -12.69 -14.21
N THR A 4 15.46 -13.54 -13.23
CA THR A 4 14.11 -13.74 -12.71
C THR A 4 13.86 -12.72 -11.60
N LEU A 5 12.81 -11.92 -11.75
CA LEU A 5 12.37 -10.94 -10.74
C LEU A 5 11.33 -11.60 -9.82
N THR A 6 11.80 -12.42 -8.91
CA THR A 6 10.94 -13.01 -7.88
C THR A 6 10.77 -12.02 -6.74
N THR A 7 9.53 -11.67 -6.43
CA THR A 7 9.19 -10.75 -5.34
C THR A 7 8.60 -11.52 -4.16
N ARG A 8 9.05 -11.21 -2.96
CA ARG A 8 8.60 -11.84 -1.72
C ARG A 8 7.94 -10.81 -0.83
N PHE A 9 6.76 -11.13 -0.34
CA PHE A 9 5.99 -10.30 0.59
C PHE A 9 5.84 -11.02 1.93
N LYS A 10 5.62 -10.31 2.96
CA LYS A 10 5.60 -10.54 4.40
C LYS A 10 6.91 -10.20 5.08
N ASN A 11 6.83 -10.04 6.39
CA ASN A 11 7.99 -9.75 7.21
C ASN A 11 8.84 -11.01 7.35
N LEU A 12 10.06 -10.96 6.85
CA LEU A 12 11.03 -12.04 6.97
C LEU A 12 11.67 -12.13 8.38
N GLY A 13 11.34 -11.18 9.27
CA GLY A 13 11.95 -11.11 10.59
C GLY A 13 13.46 -10.89 10.50
N ASN A 14 14.18 -11.45 11.45
CA ASN A 14 15.64 -11.45 11.42
C ASN A 14 16.14 -12.57 10.49
N ILE A 15 16.61 -12.20 9.29
CA ILE A 15 17.11 -13.16 8.29
C ILE A 15 18.29 -14.02 8.78
N LEU A 16 18.97 -13.58 9.84
CA LEU A 16 20.08 -14.34 10.45
C LEU A 16 19.61 -15.35 11.49
N ALA A 17 18.36 -15.25 11.96
CA ALA A 17 17.81 -16.13 12.98
C ALA A 17 17.41 -17.52 12.44
N GLN A 18 17.20 -17.66 11.14
CA GLN A 18 16.79 -18.91 10.46
C GLN A 18 15.59 -19.60 11.14
N ASP A 19 14.57 -18.83 11.51
CA ASP A 19 13.36 -19.35 12.16
C ASP A 19 12.24 -19.68 11.16
N GLU A 20 11.21 -20.37 11.63
CA GLU A 20 10.06 -20.79 10.80
C GLU A 20 9.26 -19.60 10.21
N THR A 21 9.39 -18.40 10.76
CA THR A 21 8.66 -17.22 10.27
C THR A 21 9.12 -16.84 8.87
N GLN A 22 10.35 -17.13 8.51
CA GLN A 22 10.93 -16.88 7.19
C GLN A 22 10.31 -17.75 6.09
N ALA A 23 9.71 -18.88 6.45
CA ALA A 23 9.02 -19.77 5.50
C ALA A 23 7.62 -19.26 5.13
N ARG A 24 7.04 -18.35 5.90
CA ARG A 24 5.68 -17.83 5.71
C ARG A 24 5.66 -16.59 4.82
N VAL A 25 6.28 -16.68 3.65
CA VAL A 25 6.31 -15.57 2.68
C VAL A 25 5.36 -15.83 1.52
N TYR A 26 4.79 -14.75 0.99
CA TYR A 26 4.04 -14.79 -0.26
C TYR A 26 5.01 -14.52 -1.41
N VAL A 27 5.14 -15.46 -2.32
CA VAL A 27 6.12 -15.39 -3.42
C VAL A 27 5.40 -15.16 -4.74
N LEU A 28 5.84 -14.14 -5.46
CA LEU A 28 5.42 -13.85 -6.83
C LEU A 28 6.57 -14.13 -7.78
N SER A 29 6.28 -14.81 -8.87
CA SER A 29 7.27 -15.06 -9.95
C SER A 29 7.57 -13.83 -10.79
N SER A 30 6.74 -12.79 -10.70
CA SER A 30 6.85 -11.54 -11.44
C SER A 30 6.43 -10.36 -10.56
N PRO A 31 7.03 -9.16 -10.71
CA PRO A 31 6.59 -7.95 -10.04
C PRO A 31 5.27 -7.39 -10.62
N ILE A 32 4.82 -7.93 -11.76
CA ILE A 32 3.59 -7.51 -12.42
C ILE A 32 2.44 -8.35 -11.89
N LEU A 33 1.41 -7.67 -11.40
CA LEU A 33 0.19 -8.27 -10.87
C LEU A 33 -0.98 -7.96 -11.79
N THR A 34 -1.73 -9.00 -12.18
CA THR A 34 -3.07 -8.80 -12.73
C THR A 34 -4.05 -8.45 -11.61
N ASN A 35 -5.22 -7.88 -11.96
CA ASN A 35 -6.25 -7.55 -10.97
C ASN A 35 -6.68 -8.79 -10.15
N GLY A 36 -6.79 -9.95 -10.79
CA GLY A 36 -7.14 -11.20 -10.12
C GLY A 36 -6.06 -11.68 -9.14
N MET A 37 -4.79 -11.57 -9.52
CA MET A 37 -3.65 -11.92 -8.66
C MET A 37 -3.57 -10.96 -7.47
N PHE A 38 -3.76 -9.68 -7.69
CA PHE A 38 -3.79 -8.67 -6.62
C PHE A 38 -4.93 -8.94 -5.63
N ALA A 39 -6.15 -9.19 -6.14
CA ALA A 39 -7.30 -9.49 -5.29
C ALA A 39 -7.08 -10.75 -4.45
N ARG A 40 -6.46 -11.80 -5.01
CA ARG A 40 -6.09 -13.00 -4.28
C ARG A 40 -5.06 -12.72 -3.20
N MET A 41 -4.00 -12.00 -3.53
CA MET A 41 -2.95 -11.60 -2.58
C MET A 41 -3.54 -10.80 -1.41
N MET A 42 -4.44 -9.86 -1.68
CA MET A 42 -5.11 -9.06 -0.64
C MET A 42 -5.97 -9.92 0.29
N ARG A 43 -6.64 -10.95 -0.21
CA ARG A 43 -7.40 -11.88 0.63
C ARG A 43 -6.49 -12.74 1.52
N GLU A 44 -5.39 -13.23 0.98
CA GLU A 44 -4.45 -14.09 1.70
C GLU A 44 -3.62 -13.30 2.74
N MET A 45 -3.34 -12.03 2.47
CA MET A 45 -2.52 -11.16 3.32
C MET A 45 -3.32 -10.14 4.12
N ARG A 46 -4.64 -10.24 4.19
CA ARG A 46 -5.53 -9.20 4.76
C ARG A 46 -5.14 -8.74 6.17
N ASP A 47 -4.61 -9.65 6.98
CA ASP A 47 -4.21 -9.35 8.37
C ASP A 47 -2.84 -8.65 8.44
N ASP A 48 -2.07 -8.70 7.37
CA ASP A 48 -0.74 -8.11 7.27
C ASP A 48 -0.72 -6.78 6.48
N VAL A 49 -1.82 -6.45 5.81
CA VAL A 49 -1.91 -5.31 4.87
C VAL A 49 -2.83 -4.23 5.41
N ALA A 50 -2.38 -2.99 5.34
CA ALA A 50 -3.23 -1.80 5.45
C ALA A 50 -3.40 -1.18 4.05
N ARG A 51 -4.64 -0.92 3.65
CA ARG A 51 -4.95 -0.22 2.41
C ARG A 51 -5.30 1.22 2.72
N ILE A 52 -4.61 2.15 2.08
CA ILE A 52 -4.80 3.59 2.27
C ILE A 52 -5.31 4.19 0.97
N ASP A 53 -6.43 4.91 1.06
CA ASP A 53 -7.00 5.67 -0.04
C ASP A 53 -6.20 6.97 -0.26
N CYS A 54 -5.55 7.07 -1.41
CA CYS A 54 -4.75 8.23 -1.80
C CYS A 54 -5.56 9.30 -2.56
N THR A 55 -6.87 9.21 -2.55
CA THR A 55 -7.74 10.23 -3.13
C THR A 55 -8.21 11.22 -2.07
N PHE A 56 -8.53 12.44 -2.50
CA PHE A 56 -9.11 13.46 -1.65
C PHE A 56 -10.22 14.21 -2.41
N PRO A 57 -11.18 14.83 -1.71
CA PRO A 57 -12.26 15.57 -2.35
C PRO A 57 -11.72 16.68 -3.25
N THR A 58 -12.30 16.83 -4.43
CA THR A 58 -11.99 17.95 -5.32
C THR A 58 -12.29 19.27 -4.61
N PRO A 59 -11.31 20.20 -4.48
CA PRO A 59 -11.54 21.48 -3.85
C PRO A 59 -12.66 22.27 -4.53
N ALA A 60 -13.50 22.93 -3.74
CA ALA A 60 -14.54 23.81 -4.29
C ALA A 60 -13.91 25.06 -4.92
N ALA A 61 -14.68 25.74 -5.77
CA ALA A 61 -14.24 26.99 -6.38
C ALA A 61 -13.88 28.03 -5.30
N GLY A 62 -12.64 28.50 -5.31
CA GLY A 62 -12.12 29.45 -4.32
C GLY A 62 -11.41 28.83 -3.11
N GLU A 63 -11.39 27.51 -2.98
CA GLU A 63 -10.55 26.82 -2.00
C GLU A 63 -9.10 26.74 -2.48
N ASP A 64 -8.16 26.75 -1.52
CA ASP A 64 -6.74 26.57 -1.80
C ASP A 64 -6.45 25.09 -2.09
N GLU A 65 -6.18 24.79 -3.35
CA GLU A 65 -5.86 23.43 -3.80
C GLU A 65 -4.59 22.89 -3.15
N GLY A 66 -3.60 23.73 -2.92
CA GLY A 66 -2.36 23.36 -2.25
C GLY A 66 -2.58 22.95 -0.79
N LEU A 67 -3.49 23.64 -0.11
CA LEU A 67 -3.87 23.30 1.26
C LEU A 67 -4.64 21.98 1.31
N ALA A 68 -5.55 21.74 0.37
CA ALA A 68 -6.30 20.49 0.26
C ALA A 68 -5.37 19.29 0.04
N LEU A 69 -4.42 19.41 -0.87
CA LEU A 69 -3.39 18.40 -1.11
C LEU A 69 -2.52 18.15 0.13
N ARG A 70 -2.08 19.20 0.81
CA ARG A 70 -1.29 19.08 2.03
C ARG A 70 -2.01 18.30 3.12
N LYS A 71 -3.28 18.63 3.37
CA LYS A 71 -4.12 17.89 4.33
C LYS A 71 -4.29 16.42 3.94
N ALA A 72 -4.45 16.13 2.63
CA ALA A 72 -4.53 14.75 2.15
C ALA A 72 -3.24 13.97 2.41
N LEU A 73 -2.07 14.57 2.15
CA LEU A 73 -0.77 13.95 2.41
C LEU A 73 -0.52 13.72 3.90
N GLU A 74 -0.89 14.69 4.76
CA GLU A 74 -0.82 14.53 6.22
C GLU A 74 -1.70 13.37 6.72
N ARG A 75 -2.91 13.24 6.19
CA ARG A 75 -3.81 12.12 6.47
C ARG A 75 -3.20 10.78 6.07
N ILE A 76 -2.73 10.66 4.83
CA ILE A 76 -2.10 9.43 4.32
C ILE A 76 -0.91 9.03 5.18
N ARG A 77 -0.07 10.00 5.55
CA ARG A 77 1.08 9.77 6.44
C ARG A 77 0.65 9.27 7.81
N ALA A 78 -0.35 9.90 8.41
CA ALA A 78 -0.85 9.51 9.72
C ALA A 78 -1.47 8.09 9.70
N GLU A 79 -2.26 7.76 8.67
CA GLU A 79 -2.83 6.43 8.49
C GLU A 79 -1.75 5.36 8.29
N ALA A 80 -0.70 5.65 7.52
CA ALA A 80 0.42 4.74 7.33
C ALA A 80 1.20 4.52 8.63
N GLU A 81 1.48 5.57 9.39
CA GLU A 81 2.14 5.49 10.69
C GLU A 81 1.31 4.66 11.67
N GLN A 82 0.01 4.89 11.74
CA GLN A 82 -0.89 4.13 12.59
C GLN A 82 -0.92 2.65 12.19
N ALA A 83 -1.00 2.34 10.91
CA ALA A 83 -1.00 0.98 10.41
C ALA A 83 0.25 0.20 10.82
N VAL A 84 1.42 0.81 10.70
CA VAL A 84 2.71 0.14 10.99
C VAL A 84 2.98 0.09 12.50
N ARG A 85 2.85 1.21 13.20
CA ARG A 85 3.23 1.30 14.63
C ARG A 85 2.22 0.67 15.57
N PHE A 86 0.93 0.87 15.34
CA PHE A 86 -0.11 0.45 16.28
C PHE A 86 -0.83 -0.82 15.84
N ASN A 87 -1.09 -0.98 14.55
CA ASN A 87 -1.78 -2.14 14.02
C ASN A 87 -0.84 -3.25 13.54
N GLN A 88 0.48 -3.07 13.67
CA GLN A 88 1.52 -4.04 13.32
C GLN A 88 1.39 -4.59 11.88
N ARG A 89 0.89 -3.77 10.97
CA ARG A 89 0.81 -4.14 9.55
C ARG A 89 2.19 -4.12 8.92
N SER A 90 2.54 -5.17 8.21
CA SER A 90 3.84 -5.30 7.53
C SER A 90 3.87 -4.65 6.15
N HIS A 91 2.70 -4.42 5.56
CA HIS A 91 2.56 -3.86 4.22
C HIS A 91 1.52 -2.73 4.21
N VAL A 92 1.84 -1.68 3.47
CA VAL A 92 0.93 -0.58 3.18
C VAL A 92 0.70 -0.53 1.68
N VAL A 93 -0.56 -0.61 1.27
CA VAL A 93 -0.98 -0.48 -0.13
C VAL A 93 -1.62 0.89 -0.31
N LEU A 94 -1.02 1.70 -1.16
CA LEU A 94 -1.56 2.98 -1.57
C LEU A 94 -2.46 2.76 -2.80
N SER A 95 -3.69 3.23 -2.74
CA SER A 95 -4.67 3.01 -3.81
C SER A 95 -5.35 4.31 -4.21
N ASP A 96 -5.50 4.52 -5.49
CA ASP A 96 -6.23 5.64 -6.10
C ASP A 96 -7.54 5.18 -6.78
N GLU A 97 -7.97 3.95 -6.55
CA GLU A 97 -9.16 3.36 -7.18
C GLU A 97 -10.45 4.16 -6.96
N ASN A 98 -10.52 4.95 -5.90
CA ASN A 98 -11.67 5.81 -5.59
C ASN A 98 -11.68 7.14 -6.35
N GLN A 99 -10.79 7.30 -7.34
CA GLN A 99 -10.77 8.47 -8.21
C GLN A 99 -12.08 8.57 -9.02
N GLY A 100 -12.61 9.77 -9.12
CA GLY A 100 -13.85 10.04 -9.82
C GLY A 100 -14.11 11.54 -9.99
N PRO A 101 -15.33 11.93 -10.42
CA PRO A 101 -15.67 13.33 -10.66
C PRO A 101 -15.47 14.24 -9.44
N ASP A 102 -15.73 13.71 -8.24
CA ASP A 102 -15.67 14.46 -6.99
C ASP A 102 -14.40 14.17 -6.16
N ARG A 103 -13.51 13.34 -6.67
CA ARG A 103 -12.28 12.93 -5.97
C ARG A 103 -11.11 12.84 -6.93
N ILE A 104 -10.02 13.45 -6.53
CA ILE A 104 -8.75 13.43 -7.27
C ILE A 104 -7.69 12.63 -6.51
N ALA A 105 -6.82 11.98 -7.26
CA ALA A 105 -5.70 11.23 -6.69
C ALA A 105 -4.56 12.16 -6.30
N CYS A 106 -3.87 11.85 -5.19
CA CYS A 106 -2.60 12.47 -4.89
C CYS A 106 -1.58 12.05 -5.96
N PRO A 107 -0.77 13.01 -6.48
CA PRO A 107 0.28 12.66 -7.43
C PRO A 107 1.28 11.70 -6.78
N MET A 108 1.55 10.62 -7.45
CA MET A 108 2.59 9.66 -7.09
C MET A 108 3.89 10.07 -7.80
N ILE A 109 4.80 10.65 -7.06
CA ILE A 109 6.12 11.07 -7.56
C ILE A 109 7.16 10.10 -7.07
#